data_6c59c9882978504402fcfe60e59876ea
#
_entry.id   6c59c9882978504402fcfe60e59876ea
#
_cell.length_a   1.000
_cell.length_b   1.000
_cell.length_c   1.000
_cell.angle_alpha   90.00
_cell.angle_beta   90.00
_cell.angle_gamma   90.00
#
_symmetry.space_group_name_H-M   'P 1'
#
loop_
_entity.id
_entity.type
_entity.pdbx_description
1 polymer ?
#
loop_
_entity_poly.entity_id
_entity_poly.type
_entity_poly.pdbx_seq_one_letter_code
_entity_poly.pdbx_strand_id
1 'polypeptide(L)'
;MTPPTRLIRAAHPDDAPAVVALRALVHPYLVRGVESTRRMIAQPPPDEDWAAYVVEVDGTVVGWVSAYRNAQTSQADVGEVATLHVHPEHRGRGAGTALLTAALGHLRDIGARTVRTWALPESLPFARRHGFTPSRELRYSALDLRPAPPMPQPPPGVRLLPLTDLDPRRVHRAEVATAADEPGDVPADSISYENWYSEVWDNLGLDRAASTVAEVGDEIVAFSLVKRDGDRMWSDYTGTLPTHRGRGLARLVKTAALHRAAAGGVRVAYTSNDEANAPMLAVNVGLGYRPVGSSWSCLHELA
;
A
#
# COMPACT_ATOMS: atom_id res chain seq x y z
N MET A 1 -23.58 21.58 28.72
CA MET A 1 -22.40 21.36 27.87
C MET A 1 -22.87 21.42 26.42
N THR A 2 -22.34 22.33 25.63
CA THR A 2 -22.61 22.37 24.20
C THR A 2 -22.08 21.08 23.55
N PRO A 3 -22.83 20.42 22.66
CA PRO A 3 -22.33 19.25 21.97
C PRO A 3 -21.06 19.63 21.18
N PRO A 4 -20.05 18.74 21.11
CA PRO A 4 -18.82 19.04 20.39
C PRO A 4 -19.15 19.34 18.91
N THR A 5 -18.58 20.43 18.41
CA THR A 5 -18.75 20.81 17.01
C THR A 5 -17.98 19.83 16.14
N ARG A 6 -18.70 19.06 15.32
CA ARG A 6 -18.12 18.12 14.36
C ARG A 6 -18.22 18.71 12.96
N LEU A 7 -17.09 18.80 12.28
CA LEU A 7 -16.98 19.28 10.90
C LEU A 7 -16.37 18.19 10.01
N ILE A 8 -16.98 17.96 8.85
CA ILE A 8 -16.36 17.17 7.77
C ILE A 8 -15.97 18.15 6.68
N ARG A 9 -14.73 18.06 6.23
CA ARG A 9 -14.20 18.87 5.15
C ARG A 9 -13.23 18.09 4.28
N ALA A 10 -12.93 18.61 3.09
CA ALA A 10 -11.82 18.15 2.29
C ALA A 10 -10.52 18.26 3.10
N ALA A 11 -9.63 17.31 2.88
CA ALA A 11 -8.32 17.32 3.53
C ALA A 11 -7.44 18.42 2.94
N HIS A 12 -6.61 19.02 3.79
CA HIS A 12 -5.57 19.98 3.41
C HIS A 12 -4.19 19.35 3.63
N PRO A 13 -3.14 19.72 2.86
CA PRO A 13 -1.78 19.21 3.07
C PRO A 13 -1.26 19.35 4.51
N ASP A 14 -1.73 20.38 5.25
CA ASP A 14 -1.37 20.59 6.65
C ASP A 14 -1.99 19.58 7.63
N ASP A 15 -2.97 18.80 7.19
CA ASP A 15 -3.53 17.69 7.97
C ASP A 15 -2.58 16.47 8.04
N ALA A 16 -1.55 16.42 7.18
CA ALA A 16 -0.67 15.26 7.05
C ALA A 16 -0.07 14.77 8.37
N PRO A 17 0.42 15.61 9.31
CA PRO A 17 0.89 15.13 10.61
C PRO A 17 -0.18 14.41 11.42
N ALA A 18 -1.40 14.97 11.49
CA ALA A 18 -2.52 14.39 12.22
C ALA A 18 -2.98 13.06 11.57
N VAL A 19 -3.02 13.00 10.24
CA VAL A 19 -3.36 11.78 9.49
C VAL A 19 -2.34 10.67 9.74
N VAL A 20 -1.05 10.99 9.77
CA VAL A 20 0.01 10.01 10.04
C VAL A 20 -0.06 9.53 11.48
N ALA A 21 -0.27 10.42 12.46
CA ALA A 21 -0.46 10.06 13.86
C ALA A 21 -1.69 9.14 14.04
N LEU A 22 -2.81 9.47 13.40
CA LEU A 22 -4.02 8.64 13.41
C LEU A 22 -3.78 7.27 12.78
N ARG A 23 -3.05 7.20 11.66
CA ARG A 23 -2.69 5.93 11.01
C ARG A 23 -1.81 5.08 11.91
N ALA A 24 -0.80 5.66 12.55
CA ALA A 24 0.09 4.93 13.47
C ALA A 24 -0.69 4.30 14.64
N LEU A 25 -1.76 4.95 15.08
CA LEU A 25 -2.62 4.46 16.15
C LEU A 25 -3.58 3.34 15.68
N VAL A 26 -4.15 3.46 14.47
CA VAL A 26 -5.22 2.56 13.98
C VAL A 26 -4.66 1.42 13.14
N HIS A 27 -3.62 1.68 12.35
CA HIS A 27 -3.03 0.71 11.42
C HIS A 27 -1.49 0.84 11.42
N PRO A 28 -0.83 0.40 12.50
CA PRO A 28 0.58 0.67 12.74
C PRO A 28 1.53 0.00 11.75
N TYR A 29 1.05 -0.94 10.95
CA TYR A 29 1.87 -1.66 9.97
C TYR A 29 2.10 -0.88 8.67
N LEU A 30 1.24 0.10 8.34
CA LEU A 30 1.40 0.91 7.14
C LEU A 30 2.53 1.93 7.33
N VAL A 31 3.47 1.93 6.40
CA VAL A 31 4.65 2.82 6.40
C VAL A 31 4.45 3.90 5.34
N ARG A 32 4.10 5.10 5.80
CA ARG A 32 4.01 6.31 4.97
C ARG A 32 4.18 7.53 5.87
N GLY A 33 5.24 8.30 5.64
CA GLY A 33 5.59 9.46 6.45
C GLY A 33 4.73 10.70 6.16
N VAL A 34 4.99 11.74 6.93
CA VAL A 34 4.25 13.02 6.86
C VAL A 34 4.42 13.66 5.47
N GLU A 35 5.63 13.74 4.94
CA GLU A 35 5.88 14.39 3.66
C GLU A 35 5.25 13.64 2.48
N SER A 36 5.30 12.30 2.47
CA SER A 36 4.60 11.50 1.47
C SER A 36 3.07 11.68 1.56
N THR A 37 2.53 11.81 2.77
CA THR A 37 1.09 12.07 2.98
C THR A 37 0.73 13.49 2.54
N ARG A 38 1.55 14.49 2.88
CA ARG A 38 1.37 15.89 2.47
C ARG A 38 1.35 16.00 0.95
N ARG A 39 2.33 15.38 0.28
CA ARG A 39 2.43 15.40 -1.18
C ARG A 39 1.24 14.71 -1.84
N MET A 40 0.79 13.57 -1.33
CA MET A 40 -0.38 12.87 -1.85
C MET A 40 -1.66 13.73 -1.79
N ILE A 41 -1.83 14.53 -0.73
CA ILE A 41 -2.97 15.45 -0.61
C ILE A 41 -2.82 16.64 -1.57
N ALA A 42 -1.60 17.19 -1.73
CA ALA A 42 -1.33 18.37 -2.55
C ALA A 42 -1.28 18.06 -4.06
N GLN A 43 -0.81 16.89 -4.42
CA GLN A 43 -0.54 16.44 -5.78
C GLN A 43 -0.92 14.96 -5.90
N PRO A 44 -2.22 14.65 -5.93
CA PRO A 44 -2.66 13.26 -6.06
C PRO A 44 -2.22 12.66 -7.40
N PRO A 45 -2.16 11.31 -7.50
CA PRO A 45 -1.84 10.64 -8.75
C PRO A 45 -2.79 11.04 -9.87
N PRO A 46 -2.31 11.15 -11.11
CA PRO A 46 -3.14 11.41 -12.27
C PRO A 46 -4.13 10.24 -12.50
N ASP A 47 -5.21 10.51 -13.19
CA ASP A 47 -6.23 9.53 -13.63
C ASP A 47 -7.02 8.84 -12.50
N GLU A 48 -6.77 9.21 -11.23
CA GLU A 48 -7.47 8.62 -10.09
C GLU A 48 -8.71 9.38 -9.62
N ASP A 49 -8.91 10.61 -10.08
CA ASP A 49 -9.97 11.47 -9.52
C ASP A 49 -9.97 11.46 -7.98
N TRP A 50 -8.78 11.55 -7.40
CA TRP A 50 -8.53 11.32 -5.99
C TRP A 50 -9.12 12.43 -5.09
N ALA A 51 -9.79 12.03 -4.02
CA ALA A 51 -10.26 12.94 -2.98
C ALA A 51 -9.98 12.37 -1.59
N ALA A 52 -9.85 13.27 -0.60
CA ALA A 52 -9.76 12.88 0.79
C ALA A 52 -10.54 13.83 1.70
N TYR A 53 -11.00 13.27 2.81
CA TYR A 53 -11.80 13.98 3.80
C TYR A 53 -11.27 13.72 5.20
N VAL A 54 -11.40 14.74 6.06
CA VAL A 54 -11.12 14.64 7.49
C VAL A 54 -12.39 14.95 8.28
N VAL A 55 -12.48 14.37 9.48
CA VAL A 55 -13.42 14.77 10.51
C VAL A 55 -12.64 15.50 11.59
N GLU A 56 -13.09 16.70 11.92
CA GLU A 56 -12.62 17.47 13.06
C GLU A 56 -13.66 17.46 14.19
N VAL A 57 -13.16 17.41 15.41
CA VAL A 57 -13.92 17.66 16.63
C VAL A 57 -13.16 18.72 17.41
N ASP A 58 -13.82 19.85 17.65
CA ASP A 58 -13.23 21.01 18.36
C ASP A 58 -11.85 21.42 17.82
N GLY A 59 -11.71 21.44 16.47
CA GLY A 59 -10.49 21.82 15.76
C GLY A 59 -9.41 20.74 15.68
N THR A 60 -9.67 19.54 16.20
CA THR A 60 -8.72 18.41 16.14
C THR A 60 -9.17 17.39 15.09
N VAL A 61 -8.28 16.98 14.20
CA VAL A 61 -8.54 15.90 13.23
C VAL A 61 -8.62 14.56 13.96
N VAL A 62 -9.79 13.94 13.95
CA VAL A 62 -10.07 12.67 14.63
C VAL A 62 -10.44 11.55 13.66
N GLY A 63 -10.54 11.84 12.39
CA GLY A 63 -10.83 10.84 11.35
C GLY A 63 -10.33 11.26 9.98
N TRP A 64 -10.09 10.27 9.15
CA TRP A 64 -9.55 10.40 7.79
C TRP A 64 -10.13 9.34 6.88
N VAL A 65 -10.31 9.67 5.60
CA VAL A 65 -10.57 8.73 4.50
C VAL A 65 -10.04 9.31 3.21
N SER A 66 -9.56 8.47 2.30
CA SER A 66 -9.38 8.83 0.89
C SER A 66 -10.23 7.92 0.00
N ALA A 67 -10.62 8.45 -1.17
CA ALA A 67 -11.40 7.73 -2.16
C ALA A 67 -10.93 8.15 -3.56
N TYR A 68 -10.85 7.19 -4.47
CA TYR A 68 -10.31 7.41 -5.81
C TYR A 68 -10.73 6.30 -6.78
N ARG A 69 -10.62 6.58 -8.08
CA ARG A 69 -10.73 5.57 -9.15
C ARG A 69 -9.54 4.64 -9.10
N ASN A 70 -9.76 3.34 -9.22
CA ASN A 70 -8.65 2.41 -9.36
C ASN A 70 -8.10 2.49 -10.81
N ALA A 71 -6.98 3.20 -10.97
CA ALA A 71 -6.34 3.39 -12.26
C ALA A 71 -5.42 2.23 -12.69
N GLN A 72 -5.33 1.16 -11.89
CA GLN A 72 -4.50 -0.02 -12.19
C GLN A 72 -5.28 -1.15 -12.87
N THR A 73 -6.58 -0.96 -13.09
CA THR A 73 -7.45 -1.96 -13.73
C THR A 73 -8.07 -1.43 -15.02
N SER A 74 -8.32 -2.34 -15.96
CA SER A 74 -9.10 -2.05 -17.17
C SER A 74 -10.61 -1.85 -16.90
N GLN A 75 -11.07 -2.18 -15.69
CA GLN A 75 -12.44 -1.95 -15.24
C GLN A 75 -12.62 -0.49 -14.80
N ALA A 76 -13.12 0.34 -15.70
CA ALA A 76 -13.19 1.80 -15.49
C ALA A 76 -14.13 2.28 -14.38
N ASP A 77 -15.01 1.41 -13.90
CA ASP A 77 -16.05 1.70 -12.90
C ASP A 77 -15.69 1.20 -11.49
N VAL A 78 -14.42 0.87 -11.25
CA VAL A 78 -13.94 0.44 -9.92
C VAL A 78 -13.38 1.64 -9.15
N GLY A 79 -13.93 1.87 -7.97
CA GLY A 79 -13.43 2.84 -6.99
C GLY A 79 -12.83 2.20 -5.75
N GLU A 80 -11.99 2.96 -5.06
CA GLU A 80 -11.35 2.56 -3.81
C GLU A 80 -11.77 3.50 -2.68
N VAL A 81 -12.15 2.94 -1.52
CA VAL A 81 -12.17 3.66 -0.25
C VAL A 81 -10.95 3.21 0.55
N ALA A 82 -9.97 4.09 0.67
CA ALA A 82 -8.70 3.76 1.31
C ALA A 82 -8.54 4.41 2.68
N THR A 83 -8.01 3.63 3.61
CA THR A 83 -7.57 4.10 4.93
C THR A 83 -8.63 4.89 5.73
N LEU A 84 -9.89 4.43 5.74
CA LEU A 84 -10.91 5.01 6.61
C LEU A 84 -10.53 4.75 8.08
N HIS A 85 -9.99 5.76 8.72
CA HIS A 85 -9.51 5.70 10.10
C HIS A 85 -10.28 6.68 10.98
N VAL A 86 -10.68 6.22 12.18
CA VAL A 86 -11.26 7.07 13.22
C VAL A 86 -10.53 6.80 14.52
N HIS A 87 -10.11 7.86 15.20
CA HIS A 87 -9.46 7.80 16.50
C HIS A 87 -10.30 6.96 17.46
N PRO A 88 -9.72 5.98 18.18
CA PRO A 88 -10.48 5.04 19.02
C PRO A 88 -11.47 5.72 19.98
N GLU A 89 -11.07 6.80 20.64
CA GLU A 89 -11.91 7.55 21.58
C GLU A 89 -13.09 8.31 20.92
N HIS A 90 -13.06 8.47 19.58
CA HIS A 90 -14.11 9.14 18.82
C HIS A 90 -14.98 8.16 18.01
N ARG A 91 -14.76 6.84 18.16
CA ARG A 91 -15.60 5.80 17.53
C ARG A 91 -17.00 5.75 18.14
N GLY A 92 -17.95 5.12 17.45
CA GLY A 92 -19.32 4.95 17.93
C GLY A 92 -20.17 6.24 17.92
N ARG A 93 -19.63 7.36 17.42
CA ARG A 93 -20.28 8.67 17.41
C ARG A 93 -20.62 9.18 15.99
N GLY A 94 -20.64 8.29 15.00
CA GLY A 94 -21.02 8.59 13.62
C GLY A 94 -19.91 9.18 12.73
N ALA A 95 -18.68 9.40 13.23
CA ALA A 95 -17.58 9.96 12.43
C ALA A 95 -17.23 9.08 11.22
N GLY A 96 -17.11 7.75 11.43
CA GLY A 96 -16.82 6.80 10.36
C GLY A 96 -17.92 6.75 9.28
N THR A 97 -19.19 6.78 9.69
CA THR A 97 -20.32 6.82 8.74
C THR A 97 -20.27 8.09 7.90
N ALA A 98 -20.01 9.23 8.51
CA ALA A 98 -19.95 10.49 7.81
C ALA A 98 -18.79 10.56 6.80
N LEU A 99 -17.60 10.06 7.17
CA LEU A 99 -16.46 9.92 6.25
C LEU A 99 -16.77 8.97 5.09
N LEU A 100 -17.35 7.80 5.39
CA LEU A 100 -17.74 6.85 4.35
C LEU A 100 -18.79 7.42 3.41
N THR A 101 -19.78 8.15 3.92
CA THR A 101 -20.79 8.81 3.09
C THR A 101 -20.14 9.82 2.14
N ALA A 102 -19.19 10.64 2.60
CA ALA A 102 -18.45 11.57 1.75
C ALA A 102 -17.64 10.85 0.67
N ALA A 103 -16.92 9.79 1.05
CA ALA A 103 -16.13 8.98 0.12
C ALA A 103 -16.99 8.30 -0.95
N LEU A 104 -18.11 7.67 -0.55
CA LEU A 104 -19.03 7.03 -1.50
C LEU A 104 -19.77 8.06 -2.38
N GLY A 105 -20.05 9.26 -1.86
CA GLY A 105 -20.58 10.37 -2.66
C GLY A 105 -19.62 10.74 -3.78
N HIS A 106 -18.36 11.00 -3.44
CA HIS A 106 -17.31 11.29 -4.43
C HIS A 106 -17.17 10.16 -5.47
N LEU A 107 -17.15 8.91 -5.05
CA LEU A 107 -17.02 7.76 -5.97
C LEU A 107 -18.21 7.67 -6.94
N ARG A 108 -19.43 7.98 -6.50
CA ARG A 108 -20.61 8.09 -7.41
C ARG A 108 -20.43 9.22 -8.42
N ASP A 109 -19.97 10.37 -7.97
CA ASP A 109 -19.77 11.55 -8.82
C ASP A 109 -18.77 11.29 -9.96
N ILE A 110 -17.73 10.45 -9.70
CA ILE A 110 -16.75 10.03 -10.71
C ILE A 110 -17.17 8.76 -11.48
N GLY A 111 -18.38 8.24 -11.27
CA GLY A 111 -18.98 7.14 -12.02
C GLY A 111 -18.55 5.74 -11.60
N ALA A 112 -17.99 5.56 -10.40
CA ALA A 112 -17.70 4.22 -9.87
C ALA A 112 -19.02 3.48 -9.58
N ARG A 113 -19.04 2.18 -9.87
CA ARG A 113 -20.13 1.24 -9.58
C ARG A 113 -19.72 0.20 -8.57
N THR A 114 -18.52 -0.33 -8.68
CA THR A 114 -17.96 -1.26 -7.71
C THR A 114 -16.95 -0.54 -6.84
N VAL A 115 -17.06 -0.67 -5.52
CA VAL A 115 -16.15 -0.05 -4.55
C VAL A 115 -15.43 -1.14 -3.77
N ARG A 116 -14.10 -1.07 -3.75
CA ARG A 116 -13.27 -1.91 -2.88
C ARG A 116 -12.78 -1.11 -1.68
N THR A 117 -12.66 -1.78 -0.53
CA THR A 117 -11.98 -1.25 0.66
C THR A 117 -11.26 -2.36 1.42
N TRP A 118 -10.35 -1.98 2.30
CA TRP A 118 -9.66 -2.91 3.21
C TRP A 118 -10.12 -2.66 4.65
N ALA A 119 -10.76 -3.66 5.26
CA ALA A 119 -11.27 -3.58 6.62
C ALA A 119 -10.44 -4.43 7.58
N LEU A 120 -9.97 -3.84 8.69
CA LEU A 120 -9.40 -4.58 9.79
C LEU A 120 -10.47 -5.49 10.42
N PRO A 121 -10.11 -6.62 11.05
CA PRO A 121 -11.07 -7.58 11.61
C PRO A 121 -12.13 -6.91 12.52
N GLU A 122 -11.72 -5.99 13.38
CA GLU A 122 -12.63 -5.26 14.26
C GLU A 122 -13.55 -4.27 13.53
N SER A 123 -13.22 -3.91 12.28
CA SER A 123 -14.00 -3.00 11.43
C SER A 123 -15.00 -3.73 10.53
N LEU A 124 -14.93 -5.06 10.41
CA LEU A 124 -15.85 -5.85 9.57
C LEU A 124 -17.33 -5.64 9.91
N PRO A 125 -17.75 -5.54 11.19
CA PRO A 125 -19.16 -5.25 11.51
C PRO A 125 -19.62 -3.89 10.98
N PHE A 126 -18.72 -2.89 10.94
CA PHE A 126 -18.99 -1.58 10.34
C PHE A 126 -19.10 -1.69 8.81
N ALA A 127 -18.16 -2.36 8.15
CA ALA A 127 -18.18 -2.56 6.71
C ALA A 127 -19.47 -3.26 6.25
N ARG A 128 -19.84 -4.38 6.90
CA ARG A 128 -21.07 -5.11 6.59
C ARG A 128 -22.34 -4.28 6.77
N ARG A 129 -22.41 -3.45 7.82
CA ARG A 129 -23.56 -2.56 8.07
C ARG A 129 -23.74 -1.53 6.97
N HIS A 130 -22.68 -1.18 6.29
CA HIS A 130 -22.66 -0.25 5.16
C HIS A 130 -22.69 -0.93 3.79
N GLY A 131 -23.06 -2.22 3.73
CA GLY A 131 -23.27 -2.97 2.48
C GLY A 131 -22.01 -3.56 1.86
N PHE A 132 -20.87 -3.51 2.55
CA PHE A 132 -19.64 -4.15 2.08
C PHE A 132 -19.62 -5.65 2.43
N THR A 133 -19.29 -6.47 1.46
CA THR A 133 -19.13 -7.92 1.61
C THR A 133 -17.65 -8.28 1.64
N PRO A 134 -17.13 -8.87 2.73
CA PRO A 134 -15.76 -9.38 2.77
C PRO A 134 -15.56 -10.53 1.78
N SER A 135 -14.43 -10.51 1.07
CA SER A 135 -14.07 -11.49 0.04
C SER A 135 -12.79 -12.26 0.39
N ARG A 136 -11.69 -11.54 0.67
CA ARG A 136 -10.34 -12.13 0.78
C ARG A 136 -9.57 -11.57 1.96
N GLU A 137 -8.75 -12.43 2.59
CA GLU A 137 -7.88 -12.00 3.69
C GLU A 137 -6.50 -11.60 3.18
N LEU A 138 -6.03 -10.45 3.64
CA LEU A 138 -4.67 -9.96 3.47
C LEU A 138 -3.93 -10.07 4.80
N ARG A 139 -2.82 -10.80 4.84
CA ARG A 139 -2.02 -11.01 6.04
C ARG A 139 -0.87 -10.02 6.12
N TYR A 140 -0.78 -9.30 7.22
CA TYR A 140 0.35 -8.43 7.55
C TYR A 140 1.40 -9.22 8.32
N SER A 141 2.66 -9.03 7.94
CA SER A 141 3.80 -9.65 8.60
C SER A 141 4.90 -8.64 8.86
N ALA A 142 5.67 -8.83 9.93
CA ALA A 142 6.81 -8.02 10.29
C ALA A 142 8.07 -8.86 10.49
N LEU A 143 9.22 -8.22 10.25
CA LEU A 143 10.56 -8.78 10.49
C LEU A 143 11.43 -7.75 11.21
N ASP A 144 12.00 -8.11 12.34
CA ASP A 144 13.09 -7.34 12.98
C ASP A 144 14.37 -7.55 12.15
N LEU A 145 14.99 -6.46 11.74
CA LEU A 145 16.23 -6.47 10.97
C LEU A 145 17.51 -6.43 11.86
N ARG A 146 17.40 -6.81 13.11
CA ARG A 146 18.52 -6.91 14.05
C ARG A 146 18.70 -8.35 14.55
N PRO A 147 19.68 -9.10 14.05
CA PRO A 147 20.69 -8.70 13.06
C PRO A 147 20.14 -8.59 11.63
N ALA A 148 20.80 -7.73 10.83
CA ALA A 148 20.49 -7.64 9.40
C ALA A 148 20.76 -8.98 8.70
N PRO A 149 19.91 -9.38 7.72
CA PRO A 149 20.24 -10.56 6.92
C PRO A 149 21.54 -10.32 6.13
N PRO A 150 22.37 -11.34 5.92
CA PRO A 150 23.57 -11.19 5.10
C PRO A 150 23.20 -10.89 3.64
N MET A 151 24.08 -10.15 2.95
CA MET A 151 23.93 -9.93 1.50
C MET A 151 23.97 -11.28 0.79
N PRO A 152 22.96 -11.65 0.01
CA PRO A 152 22.94 -12.93 -0.67
C PRO A 152 23.91 -12.95 -1.85
N GLN A 153 24.46 -14.11 -2.15
CA GLN A 153 25.27 -14.32 -3.34
C GLN A 153 24.35 -14.62 -4.54
N PRO A 154 24.40 -13.82 -5.63
CA PRO A 154 23.62 -14.12 -6.80
C PRO A 154 24.18 -15.36 -7.54
N PRO A 155 23.33 -16.17 -8.17
CA PRO A 155 23.79 -17.26 -9.02
C PRO A 155 24.54 -16.73 -10.26
N PRO A 156 25.35 -17.56 -10.93
CA PRO A 156 26.07 -17.16 -12.14
C PRO A 156 25.15 -16.53 -13.19
N GLY A 157 25.59 -15.43 -13.77
CA GLY A 157 24.84 -14.68 -14.80
C GLY A 157 23.75 -13.74 -14.25
N VAL A 158 23.52 -13.71 -12.94
CA VAL A 158 22.58 -12.78 -12.28
C VAL A 158 23.35 -11.65 -11.61
N ARG A 159 22.94 -10.40 -11.87
CA ARG A 159 23.45 -9.20 -11.20
C ARG A 159 22.39 -8.62 -10.26
N LEU A 160 22.78 -8.23 -9.06
CA LEU A 160 21.91 -7.52 -8.11
C LEU A 160 22.23 -6.02 -8.10
N LEU A 161 21.30 -5.18 -8.51
CA LEU A 161 21.47 -3.73 -8.58
C LEU A 161 20.43 -3.00 -7.71
N PRO A 162 20.79 -1.84 -7.10
CA PRO A 162 19.81 -0.93 -6.55
C PRO A 162 19.06 -0.19 -7.67
N LEU A 163 18.00 0.53 -7.32
CA LEU A 163 17.24 1.31 -8.31
C LEU A 163 17.88 2.69 -8.62
N THR A 164 18.92 3.09 -7.92
CA THR A 164 19.46 4.46 -7.96
C THR A 164 19.78 4.97 -9.36
N ASP A 165 20.35 4.12 -10.22
CA ASP A 165 20.82 4.50 -11.56
C ASP A 165 20.03 3.80 -12.69
N LEU A 166 18.88 3.23 -12.36
CA LEU A 166 18.06 2.51 -13.33
C LEU A 166 17.08 3.43 -14.04
N ASP A 167 16.86 3.16 -15.33
CA ASP A 167 15.76 3.75 -16.09
C ASP A 167 14.42 3.24 -15.51
N PRO A 168 13.54 4.13 -15.03
CA PRO A 168 12.23 3.76 -14.47
C PRO A 168 11.37 2.95 -15.45
N ARG A 169 11.49 3.18 -16.75
CA ARG A 169 10.74 2.43 -17.77
C ARG A 169 11.07 0.94 -17.78
N ARG A 170 12.30 0.58 -17.41
CA ARG A 170 12.70 -0.84 -17.32
C ARG A 170 12.02 -1.52 -16.13
N VAL A 171 11.96 -0.82 -14.97
CA VAL A 171 11.31 -1.33 -13.76
C VAL A 171 9.80 -1.43 -13.97
N HIS A 172 9.18 -0.41 -14.56
CA HIS A 172 7.76 -0.44 -14.92
C HIS A 172 7.41 -1.64 -15.80
N ARG A 173 8.18 -1.89 -16.89
CA ARG A 173 7.93 -3.06 -17.74
C ARG A 173 7.99 -4.38 -16.99
N ALA A 174 8.95 -4.53 -16.06
CA ALA A 174 9.06 -5.72 -15.24
C ALA A 174 7.86 -5.87 -14.27
N GLU A 175 7.38 -4.76 -13.71
CA GLU A 175 6.21 -4.76 -12.82
C GLU A 175 4.94 -5.13 -13.58
N VAL A 176 4.65 -4.50 -14.71
CA VAL A 176 3.50 -4.84 -15.57
C VAL A 176 3.51 -6.32 -15.96
N ALA A 177 4.69 -6.87 -16.32
CA ALA A 177 4.82 -8.27 -16.69
C ALA A 177 4.54 -9.27 -15.54
N THR A 178 4.52 -8.81 -14.30
CA THR A 178 4.29 -9.65 -13.11
C THR A 178 2.97 -9.39 -12.42
N ALA A 179 2.34 -8.23 -12.65
CA ALA A 179 1.12 -7.78 -11.96
C ALA A 179 -0.11 -8.65 -12.28
N ALA A 180 -0.23 -9.14 -13.51
CA ALA A 180 -1.37 -9.95 -13.95
C ALA A 180 -1.56 -11.25 -13.15
N ASP A 181 -0.52 -11.73 -12.47
CA ASP A 181 -0.57 -12.96 -11.65
C ASP A 181 -0.80 -12.67 -10.16
N GLU A 182 -0.93 -11.41 -9.78
CA GLU A 182 -1.20 -11.04 -8.39
C GLU A 182 -2.65 -11.40 -8.05
N PRO A 183 -2.87 -12.17 -6.97
CA PRO A 183 -4.24 -12.47 -6.55
C PRO A 183 -4.97 -11.19 -6.12
N GLY A 184 -6.15 -10.93 -6.64
CA GLY A 184 -6.96 -9.74 -6.31
C GLY A 184 -8.43 -9.93 -6.69
N ASP A 185 -9.34 -9.18 -6.03
CA ASP A 185 -10.74 -9.09 -6.44
C ASP A 185 -10.91 -8.25 -7.69
N VAL A 186 -9.96 -7.33 -7.90
CA VAL A 186 -9.87 -6.44 -9.05
C VAL A 186 -8.52 -6.71 -9.70
N PRO A 187 -8.47 -7.04 -11.00
CA PRO A 187 -7.22 -7.32 -11.68
C PRO A 187 -6.36 -6.06 -11.80
N ALA A 188 -5.05 -6.19 -11.61
CA ALA A 188 -4.06 -5.14 -11.88
C ALA A 188 -3.53 -5.33 -13.33
N ASP A 189 -4.36 -5.05 -14.32
CA ASP A 189 -4.12 -5.36 -15.75
C ASP A 189 -3.96 -4.11 -16.64
N SER A 190 -4.02 -2.91 -16.05
CA SER A 190 -3.92 -1.63 -16.76
C SER A 190 -3.08 -0.62 -15.97
N ILE A 191 -1.76 -0.81 -15.96
CA ILE A 191 -0.84 0.06 -15.21
C ILE A 191 -0.15 1.01 -16.21
N SER A 192 -0.67 2.24 -16.37
CA SER A 192 -0.03 3.26 -17.20
C SER A 192 1.33 3.66 -16.61
N TYR A 193 2.27 4.05 -17.50
CA TYR A 193 3.58 4.50 -17.04
C TYR A 193 3.49 5.79 -16.23
N GLU A 194 2.62 6.70 -16.62
CA GLU A 194 2.43 8.01 -15.99
C GLU A 194 1.92 7.86 -14.56
N ASN A 195 0.90 7.04 -14.37
CA ASN A 195 0.34 6.76 -13.05
C ASN A 195 1.35 6.01 -12.16
N TRP A 196 1.96 4.95 -12.71
CA TRP A 196 3.00 4.19 -12.01
C TRP A 196 4.19 5.06 -11.62
N TYR A 197 4.61 5.97 -12.51
CA TYR A 197 5.71 6.89 -12.23
C TYR A 197 5.39 7.78 -11.02
N SER A 198 4.17 8.33 -10.97
CA SER A 198 3.72 9.16 -9.86
C SER A 198 3.61 8.38 -8.55
N GLU A 199 2.98 7.21 -8.56
CA GLU A 199 2.68 6.44 -7.35
C GLU A 199 3.87 5.64 -6.80
N VAL A 200 4.73 5.15 -7.70
CA VAL A 200 5.83 4.26 -7.34
C VAL A 200 7.16 4.97 -7.45
N TRP A 201 7.54 5.41 -8.67
CA TRP A 201 8.91 5.89 -8.91
C TRP A 201 9.21 7.25 -8.29
N ASP A 202 8.30 8.20 -8.41
CA ASP A 202 8.43 9.55 -7.85
C ASP A 202 7.87 9.66 -6.41
N ASN A 203 7.46 8.54 -5.82
CA ASN A 203 6.99 8.50 -4.44
C ASN A 203 8.13 8.82 -3.46
N LEU A 204 7.91 9.81 -2.59
CA LEU A 204 8.91 10.24 -1.59
C LEU A 204 9.31 9.14 -0.59
N GLY A 205 8.47 8.13 -0.45
CA GLY A 205 8.77 6.97 0.39
C GLY A 205 9.63 5.91 -0.30
N LEU A 206 9.77 5.94 -1.63
CA LEU A 206 10.57 4.93 -2.34
C LEU A 206 12.05 5.01 -1.95
N ASP A 207 12.56 3.98 -1.30
CA ASP A 207 13.98 3.81 -1.01
C ASP A 207 14.68 3.15 -2.20
N ARG A 208 15.17 3.96 -3.14
CA ARG A 208 15.85 3.47 -4.34
C ARG A 208 17.15 2.75 -4.04
N ALA A 209 17.82 3.10 -2.95
CA ALA A 209 19.08 2.47 -2.54
C ALA A 209 18.83 1.06 -1.96
N ALA A 210 17.73 0.87 -1.25
CA ALA A 210 17.34 -0.43 -0.71
C ALA A 210 16.59 -1.29 -1.73
N SER A 211 15.71 -0.69 -2.54
CA SER A 211 15.00 -1.41 -3.60
C SER A 211 15.97 -2.09 -4.55
N THR A 212 15.69 -3.33 -4.92
CA THR A 212 16.67 -4.20 -5.59
C THR A 212 16.06 -4.88 -6.80
N VAL A 213 16.80 -4.91 -7.90
CA VAL A 213 16.51 -5.74 -9.07
C VAL A 213 17.55 -6.83 -9.25
N ALA A 214 17.14 -7.93 -9.87
CA ALA A 214 18.01 -8.96 -10.42
C ALA A 214 17.97 -8.88 -11.95
N GLU A 215 19.12 -8.77 -12.58
CA GLU A 215 19.27 -8.72 -14.03
C GLU A 215 19.95 -9.97 -14.56
N VAL A 216 19.50 -10.44 -15.73
CA VAL A 216 20.17 -11.45 -16.57
C VAL A 216 20.38 -10.82 -17.95
N GLY A 217 21.64 -10.64 -18.35
CA GLY A 217 21.93 -9.76 -19.49
C GLY A 217 21.47 -8.33 -19.18
N ASP A 218 20.60 -7.79 -20.04
CA ASP A 218 20.01 -6.45 -19.89
C ASP A 218 18.53 -6.50 -19.46
N GLU A 219 18.00 -7.67 -19.08
CA GLU A 219 16.63 -7.84 -18.66
C GLU A 219 16.51 -7.86 -17.14
N ILE A 220 15.58 -7.09 -16.59
CA ILE A 220 15.17 -7.19 -15.18
C ILE A 220 14.25 -8.40 -15.05
N VAL A 221 14.74 -9.45 -14.39
CA VAL A 221 14.02 -10.73 -14.26
C VAL A 221 13.34 -10.92 -12.91
N ALA A 222 13.73 -10.15 -11.91
CA ALA A 222 13.05 -10.07 -10.62
C ALA A 222 13.37 -8.73 -9.95
N PHE A 223 12.49 -8.29 -9.04
CA PHE A 223 12.69 -7.05 -8.29
C PHE A 223 11.98 -7.09 -6.94
N SER A 224 12.40 -6.22 -6.02
CA SER A 224 11.73 -5.95 -4.74
C SER A 224 11.78 -4.45 -4.48
N LEU A 225 10.62 -3.81 -4.42
CA LEU A 225 10.46 -2.39 -4.13
C LEU A 225 10.30 -2.19 -2.62
N VAL A 226 10.89 -1.12 -2.11
CA VAL A 226 10.90 -0.77 -0.69
C VAL A 226 10.42 0.66 -0.52
N LYS A 227 9.39 0.87 0.30
CA LYS A 227 9.02 2.18 0.82
C LYS A 227 9.54 2.31 2.24
N ARG A 228 10.03 3.50 2.61
CA ARG A 228 10.65 3.77 3.91
C ARG A 228 10.09 5.01 4.55
N ASP A 229 9.98 4.98 5.89
CA ASP A 229 9.77 6.14 6.74
C ASP A 229 10.56 5.94 8.05
N GLY A 230 11.57 6.77 8.28
CA GLY A 230 12.47 6.64 9.43
C GLY A 230 13.19 5.30 9.48
N ASP A 231 13.01 4.56 10.57
CA ASP A 231 13.60 3.24 10.82
C ASP A 231 12.66 2.07 10.45
N ARG A 232 11.57 2.35 9.74
CA ARG A 232 10.56 1.37 9.30
C ARG A 232 10.52 1.30 7.78
N MET A 233 10.33 0.11 7.23
CA MET A 233 10.11 -0.09 5.81
C MET A 233 8.85 -0.91 5.54
N TRP A 234 8.29 -0.68 4.38
CA TRP A 234 7.30 -1.52 3.73
C TRP A 234 7.94 -2.23 2.53
N SER A 235 7.93 -3.54 2.54
CA SER A 235 8.29 -4.34 1.38
C SER A 235 7.08 -4.32 0.44
N ASP A 236 7.11 -3.40 -0.51
CA ASP A 236 5.93 -2.99 -1.29
C ASP A 236 5.56 -4.08 -2.31
N TYR A 237 6.27 -4.13 -3.40
CA TYR A 237 6.03 -5.14 -4.43
C TYR A 237 7.28 -5.99 -4.68
N THR A 238 7.10 -7.30 -4.82
CA THR A 238 8.17 -8.24 -5.19
C THR A 238 7.68 -9.14 -6.31
N GLY A 239 8.29 -9.01 -7.49
CA GLY A 239 7.93 -9.75 -8.69
C GLY A 239 9.09 -10.58 -9.25
N THR A 240 8.73 -11.64 -9.97
CA THR A 240 9.66 -12.43 -10.80
C THR A 240 8.97 -12.75 -12.11
N LEU A 241 9.63 -12.44 -13.23
CA LEU A 241 9.11 -12.75 -14.56
C LEU A 241 8.72 -14.24 -14.67
N PRO A 242 7.60 -14.56 -15.33
CA PRO A 242 7.12 -15.95 -15.48
C PRO A 242 8.20 -16.93 -15.94
N THR A 243 9.02 -16.51 -16.93
CA THR A 243 10.12 -17.30 -17.51
C THR A 243 11.27 -17.60 -16.54
N HIS A 244 11.33 -16.88 -15.41
CA HIS A 244 12.42 -16.98 -14.43
C HIS A 244 11.96 -17.45 -13.03
N ARG A 245 10.69 -17.87 -12.89
CA ARG A 245 10.16 -18.41 -11.64
C ARG A 245 10.78 -19.75 -11.25
N GLY A 246 10.62 -20.13 -9.99
CA GLY A 246 11.16 -21.40 -9.47
C GLY A 246 12.69 -21.41 -9.23
N ARG A 247 13.38 -20.29 -9.51
CA ARG A 247 14.87 -20.19 -9.38
C ARG A 247 15.31 -19.44 -8.10
N GLY A 248 14.39 -19.17 -7.17
CA GLY A 248 14.71 -18.48 -5.91
C GLY A 248 14.95 -16.97 -6.03
N LEU A 249 14.68 -16.35 -7.20
CA LEU A 249 15.01 -14.94 -7.47
C LEU A 249 14.19 -13.95 -6.61
N ALA A 250 12.92 -14.23 -6.32
CA ALA A 250 12.12 -13.40 -5.41
C ALA A 250 12.76 -13.33 -4.01
N ARG A 251 13.19 -14.48 -3.47
CA ARG A 251 13.91 -14.51 -2.19
C ARG A 251 15.23 -13.76 -2.27
N LEU A 252 15.96 -13.92 -3.36
CA LEU A 252 17.26 -13.26 -3.60
C LEU A 252 17.13 -11.73 -3.55
N VAL A 253 16.25 -11.14 -4.37
CA VAL A 253 16.06 -9.68 -4.43
C VAL A 253 15.51 -9.14 -3.12
N LYS A 254 14.58 -9.85 -2.47
CA LYS A 254 13.99 -9.44 -1.19
C LYS A 254 15.04 -9.49 -0.07
N THR A 255 15.90 -10.52 -0.02
CA THR A 255 17.00 -10.57 0.97
C THR A 255 17.99 -9.43 0.76
N ALA A 256 18.36 -9.13 -0.49
CA ALA A 256 19.27 -8.02 -0.80
C ALA A 256 18.65 -6.66 -0.43
N ALA A 257 17.36 -6.47 -0.69
CA ALA A 257 16.63 -5.27 -0.30
C ALA A 257 16.60 -5.08 1.23
N LEU A 258 16.31 -6.14 1.98
CA LEU A 258 16.34 -6.14 3.45
C LEU A 258 17.72 -5.81 4.00
N HIS A 259 18.78 -6.40 3.41
CA HIS A 259 20.17 -6.11 3.79
C HIS A 259 20.51 -4.62 3.59
N ARG A 260 20.19 -4.07 2.41
CA ARG A 260 20.45 -2.66 2.09
C ARG A 260 19.64 -1.72 2.97
N ALA A 261 18.36 -2.03 3.21
CA ALA A 261 17.51 -1.25 4.10
C ALA A 261 18.07 -1.21 5.52
N ALA A 262 18.50 -2.37 6.06
CA ALA A 262 19.09 -2.45 7.37
C ALA A 262 20.42 -1.66 7.45
N ALA A 263 21.28 -1.76 6.42
CA ALA A 263 22.50 -0.94 6.31
C ALA A 263 22.19 0.56 6.28
N GLY A 264 21.05 0.96 5.71
CA GLY A 264 20.52 2.32 5.72
C GLY A 264 19.86 2.73 7.04
N GLY A 265 19.83 1.87 8.09
CA GLY A 265 19.30 2.17 9.42
C GLY A 265 17.83 1.75 9.64
N VAL A 266 17.22 1.00 8.72
CA VAL A 266 15.90 0.39 8.94
C VAL A 266 16.02 -0.72 9.99
N ARG A 267 15.07 -0.75 10.91
CA ARG A 267 15.02 -1.74 12.01
C ARG A 267 13.90 -2.76 11.86
N VAL A 268 12.78 -2.34 11.26
CA VAL A 268 11.61 -3.20 11.12
C VAL A 268 11.09 -3.14 9.68
N ALA A 269 10.93 -4.31 9.07
CA ALA A 269 10.30 -4.47 7.76
C ALA A 269 8.89 -5.03 7.91
N TYR A 270 7.92 -4.39 7.26
CA TYR A 270 6.55 -4.86 7.13
C TYR A 270 6.25 -5.29 5.70
N THR A 271 5.31 -6.18 5.54
CA THR A 271 4.76 -6.60 4.24
C THR A 271 3.34 -7.11 4.42
N SER A 272 2.58 -7.16 3.33
CA SER A 272 1.31 -7.88 3.30
C SER A 272 1.27 -8.85 2.12
N ASN A 273 0.50 -9.90 2.26
CA ASN A 273 0.21 -10.82 1.17
C ASN A 273 -1.19 -11.38 1.32
N ASP A 274 -1.84 -11.55 0.19
CA ASP A 274 -3.05 -12.34 0.11
C ASP A 274 -2.79 -13.77 0.60
N GLU A 275 -3.75 -14.35 1.33
CA GLU A 275 -3.61 -15.72 1.83
C GLU A 275 -3.52 -16.77 0.72
N ALA A 276 -4.08 -16.47 -0.46
CA ALA A 276 -3.96 -17.33 -1.64
C ALA A 276 -2.57 -17.29 -2.29
N ASN A 277 -1.72 -16.29 -1.95
CA ASN A 277 -0.35 -16.19 -2.48
C ASN A 277 0.64 -17.07 -1.71
N ALA A 278 0.41 -18.38 -1.73
CA ALA A 278 1.23 -19.36 -1.03
C ALA A 278 2.74 -19.26 -1.37
N PRO A 279 3.17 -19.02 -2.63
CA PRO A 279 4.59 -18.86 -2.94
C PRO A 279 5.24 -17.69 -2.21
N MET A 280 4.61 -16.50 -2.18
CA MET A 280 5.17 -15.33 -1.51
C MET A 280 5.10 -15.46 0.01
N LEU A 281 4.05 -16.07 0.55
CA LEU A 281 3.97 -16.39 1.97
C LEU A 281 5.13 -17.30 2.39
N ALA A 282 5.46 -18.33 1.60
CA ALA A 282 6.61 -19.20 1.86
C ALA A 282 7.94 -18.45 1.83
N VAL A 283 8.13 -17.53 0.88
CA VAL A 283 9.32 -16.65 0.84
C VAL A 283 9.41 -15.82 2.12
N ASN A 284 8.33 -15.17 2.54
CA ASN A 284 8.32 -14.32 3.73
C ASN A 284 8.60 -15.13 5.02
N VAL A 285 7.95 -16.27 5.20
CA VAL A 285 8.21 -17.17 6.33
C VAL A 285 9.67 -17.61 6.34
N GLY A 286 10.21 -18.01 5.18
CA GLY A 286 11.60 -18.42 5.03
C GLY A 286 12.63 -17.31 5.27
N LEU A 287 12.22 -16.03 5.18
CA LEU A 287 13.03 -14.86 5.53
C LEU A 287 12.88 -14.45 7.01
N GLY A 288 11.97 -15.10 7.76
CA GLY A 288 11.75 -14.82 9.17
C GLY A 288 10.64 -13.85 9.49
N TYR A 289 9.85 -13.40 8.52
CA TYR A 289 8.65 -12.61 8.79
C TYR A 289 7.67 -13.37 9.68
N ARG A 290 7.03 -12.66 10.61
CA ARG A 290 6.02 -13.20 11.52
C ARG A 290 4.70 -12.44 11.33
N PRO A 291 3.54 -13.11 11.37
CA PRO A 291 2.24 -12.45 11.32
C PRO A 291 2.08 -11.42 12.46
N VAL A 292 1.51 -10.26 12.13
CA VAL A 292 1.23 -9.18 13.09
C VAL A 292 -0.19 -8.67 13.00
N GLY A 293 -0.95 -9.04 11.97
CA GLY A 293 -2.34 -8.67 11.77
C GLY A 293 -2.88 -9.12 10.44
N SER A 294 -4.12 -8.78 10.18
CA SER A 294 -4.77 -9.00 8.88
C SER A 294 -5.75 -7.89 8.56
N SER A 295 -6.18 -7.84 7.29
CA SER A 295 -7.34 -7.10 6.83
C SER A 295 -8.11 -7.91 5.80
N TRP A 296 -9.34 -7.50 5.54
CA TRP A 296 -10.20 -8.14 4.56
C TRP A 296 -10.47 -7.17 3.41
N SER A 297 -10.25 -7.62 2.19
CA SER A 297 -10.84 -6.98 1.03
C SER A 297 -12.35 -7.07 1.14
N CYS A 298 -13.03 -5.96 0.93
CA CYS A 298 -14.48 -5.87 1.01
C CYS A 298 -15.00 -5.13 -0.22
N LEU A 299 -16.00 -5.70 -0.87
CA LEU A 299 -16.62 -5.15 -2.07
C LEU A 299 -18.02 -4.61 -1.77
N HIS A 300 -18.40 -3.53 -2.45
CA HIS A 300 -19.72 -2.92 -2.39
C HIS A 300 -20.14 -2.43 -3.77
N GLU A 301 -21.37 -2.77 -4.19
CA GLU A 301 -21.98 -2.25 -5.42
C GLU A 301 -22.70 -0.94 -5.11
N LEU A 302 -22.32 0.14 -5.80
CA LEU A 302 -23.01 1.42 -5.72
C LEU A 302 -24.24 1.41 -6.62
N ALA A 303 -25.37 1.70 -6.00
CA ALA A 303 -26.64 1.86 -6.71
C ALA A 303 -26.71 3.22 -7.41
#